data_2b131aaf217e8b67b8df74a54736624c
#
_entry.id   2b131aaf217e8b67b8df74a54736624c
#
_cell.length_a   1.000
_cell.length_b   1.000
_cell.length_c   1.000
_cell.angle_alpha   90.00
_cell.angle_beta   90.00
_cell.angle_gamma   90.00
#
_symmetry.space_group_name_H-M   'P 1'
#
loop_
_entity.id
_entity.type
_entity.pdbx_description
1 polymer ?
#
loop_
_entity_poly.entity_id
_entity_poly.type
_entity_poly.pdbx_seq_one_letter_code
_entity_poly.pdbx_strand_id
1 'polypeptide(L)'
;MPDLPGHGWTQGARPSDMAMPNMAGLLAALIESLGFYPAVFVGHSAGAALALRLGLTSGKLLESVISLNGALLPLPGLLGHVFAPAAQVLDFVPGLAQLTAWRSRHSDWVDRLLAGTGSVLSPDDVSWYRRLASDAPHVQAVMDMMARWDLAGFAQLLPSFRAPIDLLAASRDATVPASEIKRAALLLPQARCQVLRDLGHLAHEEAPQTVAASILESLNQY
;
A
#
# COMPACT_ATOMS: atom_id res chain seq x y z
N MET A 1 0.53 6.74 12.72
CA MET A 1 0.11 5.90 11.58
C MET A 1 -1.38 5.69 11.72
N PRO A 2 -2.22 6.22 10.81
CA PRO A 2 -3.67 6.02 10.88
C PRO A 2 -4.08 4.70 10.20
N ASP A 3 -5.15 4.09 10.70
CA ASP A 3 -5.90 3.11 9.93
C ASP A 3 -6.66 3.85 8.83
N LEU A 4 -6.53 3.37 7.59
CA LEU A 4 -7.21 3.96 6.44
C LEU A 4 -8.74 3.79 6.55
N PRO A 5 -9.54 4.64 5.87
CA PRO A 5 -10.99 4.49 5.85
C PRO A 5 -11.42 3.04 5.56
N GLY A 6 -12.26 2.48 6.43
CA GLY A 6 -12.73 1.09 6.33
C GLY A 6 -11.72 0.00 6.69
N HIS A 7 -10.46 0.36 6.97
CA HIS A 7 -9.42 -0.58 7.36
C HIS A 7 -9.17 -0.54 8.87
N GLY A 8 -8.69 -1.65 9.42
CA GLY A 8 -8.39 -1.76 10.83
C GLY A 8 -9.58 -1.38 11.71
N TRP A 9 -9.43 -0.34 12.52
CA TRP A 9 -10.46 0.15 13.45
C TRP A 9 -11.23 1.37 12.93
N THR A 10 -10.89 1.91 11.74
CA THR A 10 -11.59 3.06 11.15
C THR A 10 -12.90 2.62 10.51
N GLN A 11 -14.02 3.02 11.12
CA GLN A 11 -15.37 2.67 10.68
C GLN A 11 -16.05 3.81 9.91
N GLY A 12 -17.23 3.53 9.36
CA GLY A 12 -18.11 4.54 8.74
C GLY A 12 -17.71 4.96 7.32
N ALA A 13 -16.73 4.28 6.74
CA ALA A 13 -16.33 4.55 5.35
C ALA A 13 -17.38 4.05 4.35
N ARG A 14 -17.60 4.82 3.30
CA ARG A 14 -18.46 4.47 2.17
C ARG A 14 -17.63 3.82 1.06
N PRO A 15 -18.21 3.02 0.17
CA PRO A 15 -17.48 2.45 -0.97
C PRO A 15 -16.78 3.52 -1.84
N SER A 16 -17.37 4.71 -2.00
CA SER A 16 -16.75 5.83 -2.72
C SER A 16 -15.46 6.33 -2.07
N ASP A 17 -15.34 6.22 -0.76
CA ASP A 17 -14.19 6.68 0.00
C ASP A 17 -12.95 5.80 -0.24
N MET A 18 -13.14 4.59 -0.80
CA MET A 18 -12.08 3.64 -1.14
C MET A 18 -11.33 4.02 -2.44
N ALA A 19 -11.85 4.93 -3.26
CA ALA A 19 -11.09 5.42 -4.41
C ALA A 19 -9.86 6.22 -3.96
N MET A 20 -8.71 6.02 -4.64
CA MET A 20 -7.43 6.62 -4.23
C MET A 20 -7.51 8.15 -4.04
N PRO A 21 -8.14 8.95 -4.93
CA PRO A 21 -8.26 10.39 -4.70
C PRO A 21 -9.05 10.75 -3.45
N ASN A 22 -10.14 10.02 -3.17
CA ASN A 22 -10.99 10.28 -2.02
C ASN A 22 -10.30 9.88 -0.71
N MET A 23 -9.64 8.73 -0.71
CA MET A 23 -8.85 8.26 0.42
C MET A 23 -7.70 9.23 0.76
N ALA A 24 -7.00 9.75 -0.26
CA ALA A 24 -5.99 10.77 -0.08
C ALA A 24 -6.59 12.09 0.46
N GLY A 25 -7.77 12.50 -0.03
CA GLY A 25 -8.49 13.66 0.48
C GLY A 25 -8.89 13.53 1.96
N LEU A 26 -9.34 12.34 2.39
CA LEU A 26 -9.65 12.06 3.79
C LEU A 26 -8.41 12.10 4.68
N LEU A 27 -7.27 11.59 4.19
CA LEU A 27 -5.99 11.71 4.91
C LEU A 27 -5.54 13.17 5.02
N ALA A 28 -5.69 13.97 3.96
CA ALA A 28 -5.39 15.40 3.99
C ALA A 28 -6.25 16.13 5.04
N ALA A 29 -7.56 15.85 5.06
CA ALA A 29 -8.48 16.42 6.05
C ALA A 29 -8.13 16.01 7.49
N LEU A 30 -7.70 14.75 7.70
CA LEU A 30 -7.23 14.29 9.00
C LEU A 30 -5.98 15.07 9.45
N ILE A 31 -4.98 15.21 8.57
CA ILE A 31 -3.76 15.97 8.85
C ILE A 31 -4.09 17.42 9.22
N GLU A 32 -4.96 18.07 8.45
CA GLU A 32 -5.45 19.42 8.74
C GLU A 32 -6.14 19.51 10.10
N SER A 33 -7.03 18.55 10.41
CA SER A 33 -7.78 18.54 11.67
C SER A 33 -6.88 18.37 12.90
N LEU A 34 -5.76 17.67 12.74
CA LEU A 34 -4.76 17.48 13.80
C LEU A 34 -3.82 18.67 13.96
N GLY A 35 -3.80 19.60 13.01
CA GLY A 35 -2.85 20.72 13.00
C GLY A 35 -1.38 20.28 12.93
N PHE A 36 -1.13 19.05 12.45
CA PHE A 36 0.18 18.44 12.36
C PHE A 36 0.51 18.18 10.89
N TYR A 37 1.57 18.82 10.42
CA TYR A 37 2.02 18.69 9.02
C TYR A 37 3.32 17.89 8.98
N PRO A 38 3.27 16.59 8.67
CA PRO A 38 4.47 15.78 8.57
C PRO A 38 5.33 16.24 7.38
N ALA A 39 6.63 16.41 7.61
CA ALA A 39 7.58 16.74 6.57
C ALA A 39 7.79 15.57 5.60
N VAL A 40 7.80 14.35 6.11
CA VAL A 40 8.05 13.13 5.35
C VAL A 40 6.91 12.13 5.51
N PHE A 41 6.48 11.55 4.38
CA PHE A 41 5.53 10.46 4.37
C PHE A 41 6.25 9.15 4.05
N VAL A 42 6.15 8.19 4.97
CA VAL A 42 6.61 6.82 4.75
C VAL A 42 5.40 5.96 4.42
N GLY A 43 5.38 5.37 3.24
CA GLY A 43 4.28 4.53 2.78
C GLY A 43 4.75 3.15 2.35
N HIS A 44 4.02 2.10 2.76
CA HIS A 44 4.22 0.74 2.28
C HIS A 44 3.13 0.36 1.28
N SER A 45 3.52 -0.28 0.17
CA SER A 45 2.59 -0.83 -0.83
C SER A 45 1.56 0.22 -1.29
N ALA A 46 0.27 0.00 -1.03
CA ALA A 46 -0.82 0.95 -1.28
C ALA A 46 -0.62 2.29 -0.56
N GLY A 47 -0.07 2.28 0.67
CA GLY A 47 0.24 3.48 1.43
C GLY A 47 1.27 4.39 0.76
N ALA A 48 2.20 3.83 -0.02
CA ALA A 48 3.12 4.62 -0.83
C ALA A 48 2.41 5.36 -1.97
N ALA A 49 1.48 4.71 -2.65
CA ALA A 49 0.67 5.38 -3.69
C ALA A 49 -0.18 6.51 -3.10
N LEU A 50 -0.76 6.32 -1.90
CA LEU A 50 -1.48 7.38 -1.20
C LEU A 50 -0.57 8.55 -0.79
N ALA A 51 0.65 8.28 -0.31
CA ALA A 51 1.62 9.31 0.02
C ALA A 51 1.98 10.17 -1.21
N LEU A 52 2.24 9.54 -2.36
CA LEU A 52 2.48 10.27 -3.60
C LEU A 52 1.22 11.03 -4.07
N ARG A 53 0.04 10.42 -3.94
CA ARG A 53 -1.22 11.09 -4.30
C ARG A 53 -1.46 12.34 -3.46
N LEU A 54 -1.18 12.29 -2.16
CA LEU A 54 -1.19 13.46 -1.28
C LEU A 54 -0.24 14.55 -1.77
N GLY A 55 1.01 14.20 -2.07
CA GLY A 55 2.00 15.15 -2.57
C GLY A 55 1.61 15.79 -3.91
N LEU A 56 0.92 15.05 -4.79
CA LEU A 56 0.41 15.58 -6.06
C LEU A 56 -0.74 16.58 -5.90
N THR A 57 -1.55 16.43 -4.84
CA THR A 57 -2.73 17.28 -4.59
C THR A 57 -2.46 18.43 -3.62
N SER A 58 -1.54 18.24 -2.68
CA SER A 58 -1.30 19.13 -1.55
C SER A 58 0.18 19.48 -1.42
N GLY A 59 0.79 19.92 -2.50
CA GLY A 59 2.24 20.13 -2.63
C GLY A 59 2.94 21.02 -1.57
N LYS A 60 2.19 21.57 -0.61
CA LYS A 60 2.71 22.29 0.57
C LYS A 60 2.84 21.38 1.82
N LEU A 61 2.30 20.18 1.78
CA LEU A 61 2.22 19.30 2.96
C LEU A 61 3.40 18.32 3.05
N LEU A 62 4.31 18.32 2.09
CA LEU A 62 5.23 17.23 1.89
C LEU A 62 6.60 17.71 1.45
N GLU A 63 7.65 17.42 2.21
CA GLU A 63 9.04 17.65 1.82
C GLU A 63 9.58 16.46 1.01
N SER A 64 9.30 15.24 1.42
CA SER A 64 9.72 14.03 0.70
C SER A 64 8.81 12.82 0.98
N VAL A 65 8.95 11.78 0.16
CA VAL A 65 8.29 10.47 0.33
C VAL A 65 9.33 9.37 0.44
N ILE A 66 9.11 8.43 1.34
CA ILE A 66 9.81 7.16 1.38
C ILE A 66 8.80 6.05 1.05
N SER A 67 8.98 5.42 -0.09
CA SER A 67 8.13 4.35 -0.59
C SER A 67 8.76 2.99 -0.32
N LEU A 68 8.18 2.20 0.55
CA LEU A 68 8.59 0.81 0.80
C LEU A 68 7.72 -0.13 -0.02
N ASN A 69 8.32 -0.82 -0.98
CA ASN A 69 7.61 -1.77 -1.87
C ASN A 69 6.32 -1.20 -2.47
N GLY A 70 6.36 0.06 -2.93
CA GLY A 70 5.18 0.83 -3.29
C GLY A 70 4.44 0.29 -4.52
N ALA A 71 3.12 0.12 -4.42
CA ALA A 71 2.24 -0.24 -5.53
C ALA A 71 1.94 0.99 -6.40
N LEU A 72 2.92 1.46 -7.17
CA LEU A 72 2.87 2.71 -7.94
C LEU A 72 2.42 2.53 -9.38
N LEU A 73 2.51 1.30 -9.91
CA LEU A 73 2.16 0.95 -11.29
C LEU A 73 1.12 -0.17 -11.31
N PRO A 74 0.36 -0.30 -12.40
CA PRO A 74 -0.44 -1.50 -12.63
C PRO A 74 0.42 -2.76 -12.53
N LEU A 75 -0.08 -3.78 -11.85
CA LEU A 75 0.62 -5.06 -11.74
C LEU A 75 0.86 -5.66 -13.13
N PRO A 76 2.06 -6.21 -13.39
CA PRO A 76 2.39 -6.76 -14.70
C PRO A 76 1.63 -8.07 -14.98
N GLY A 77 1.44 -8.38 -16.27
CA GLY A 77 0.96 -9.67 -16.75
C GLY A 77 -0.50 -9.96 -16.44
N LEU A 78 -0.82 -11.26 -16.38
CA LEU A 78 -2.19 -11.76 -16.19
C LEU A 78 -2.83 -11.25 -14.90
N LEU A 79 -2.04 -11.06 -13.84
CA LEU A 79 -2.50 -10.49 -12.57
C LEU A 79 -3.08 -9.08 -12.75
N GLY A 80 -2.39 -8.18 -13.48
CA GLY A 80 -2.88 -6.82 -13.71
C GLY A 80 -4.09 -6.76 -14.65
N HIS A 81 -4.13 -7.63 -15.66
CA HIS A 81 -5.22 -7.65 -16.65
C HIS A 81 -6.47 -8.41 -16.17
N VAL A 82 -6.34 -9.32 -15.25
CA VAL A 82 -7.46 -10.16 -14.75
C VAL A 82 -7.92 -9.70 -13.37
N PHE A 83 -7.00 -9.33 -12.48
CA PHE A 83 -7.37 -8.99 -11.09
C PHE A 83 -8.14 -7.68 -10.98
N ALA A 84 -7.76 -6.63 -11.69
CA ALA A 84 -8.48 -5.35 -11.60
C ALA A 84 -9.93 -5.46 -12.15
N PRO A 85 -10.18 -6.04 -13.34
CA PRO A 85 -11.54 -6.30 -13.81
C PRO A 85 -12.29 -7.32 -12.95
N ALA A 86 -11.62 -8.39 -12.49
CA ALA A 86 -12.23 -9.38 -11.63
C ALA A 86 -12.61 -8.79 -10.25
N ALA A 87 -11.76 -7.95 -9.65
CA ALA A 87 -12.06 -7.26 -8.42
C ALA A 87 -13.31 -6.37 -8.56
N GLN A 88 -13.45 -5.67 -9.69
CA GLN A 88 -14.65 -4.86 -9.98
C GLN A 88 -15.92 -5.72 -10.04
N VAL A 89 -15.85 -6.92 -10.62
CA VAL A 89 -17.00 -7.85 -10.69
C VAL A 89 -17.26 -8.50 -9.33
N LEU A 90 -16.22 -8.90 -8.62
CA LEU A 90 -16.32 -9.56 -7.32
C LEU A 90 -16.85 -8.63 -6.22
N ASP A 91 -16.60 -7.31 -6.33
CA ASP A 91 -17.15 -6.30 -5.42
C ASP A 91 -18.69 -6.30 -5.39
N PHE A 92 -19.34 -6.71 -6.47
CA PHE A 92 -20.78 -6.82 -6.57
C PHE A 92 -21.37 -8.18 -6.14
N VAL A 93 -20.53 -9.13 -5.68
CA VAL A 93 -21.02 -10.45 -5.24
C VAL A 93 -21.44 -10.39 -3.77
N PRO A 94 -22.75 -10.41 -3.46
CA PRO A 94 -23.21 -10.35 -2.09
C PRO A 94 -22.66 -11.53 -1.26
N GLY A 95 -22.15 -11.23 -0.06
CA GLY A 95 -21.65 -12.25 0.85
C GLY A 95 -20.22 -12.72 0.59
N LEU A 96 -19.52 -12.20 -0.44
CA LEU A 96 -18.14 -12.62 -0.72
C LEU A 96 -17.18 -12.24 0.41
N ALA A 97 -17.30 -11.04 0.95
CA ALA A 97 -16.49 -10.61 2.10
C ALA A 97 -16.72 -11.47 3.33
N GLN A 98 -18.01 -11.85 3.60
CA GLN A 98 -18.37 -12.75 4.68
C GLN A 98 -17.79 -14.15 4.50
N LEU A 99 -17.87 -14.68 3.26
CA LEU A 99 -17.29 -15.99 2.91
C LEU A 99 -15.76 -15.98 3.06
N THR A 100 -15.11 -14.91 2.61
CA THR A 100 -13.66 -14.74 2.73
C THR A 100 -13.25 -14.65 4.20
N ALA A 101 -13.95 -13.87 5.00
CA ALA A 101 -13.71 -13.75 6.44
C ALA A 101 -13.94 -15.08 7.18
N TRP A 102 -14.99 -15.84 6.81
CA TRP A 102 -15.23 -17.18 7.34
C TRP A 102 -14.10 -18.14 6.99
N ARG A 103 -13.66 -18.15 5.70
CA ARG A 103 -12.54 -18.97 5.23
C ARG A 103 -11.24 -18.66 5.97
N SER A 104 -10.97 -17.38 6.24
CA SER A 104 -9.78 -16.92 6.97
C SER A 104 -9.73 -17.46 8.40
N ARG A 105 -10.90 -17.67 9.03
CA ARG A 105 -11.00 -18.26 10.38
C ARG A 105 -10.78 -19.77 10.40
N HIS A 106 -11.10 -20.49 9.29
CA HIS A 106 -11.24 -21.95 9.27
C HIS A 106 -10.23 -22.65 8.38
N SER A 107 -9.23 -21.93 7.87
CA SER A 107 -8.18 -22.51 7.02
C SER A 107 -6.86 -21.75 7.14
N ASP A 108 -5.81 -22.33 6.60
CA ASP A 108 -4.46 -21.78 6.46
C ASP A 108 -4.33 -20.86 5.23
N TRP A 109 -5.46 -20.35 4.70
CA TRP A 109 -5.47 -19.50 3.50
C TRP A 109 -4.67 -18.22 3.69
N VAL A 110 -4.77 -17.56 4.86
CA VAL A 110 -4.03 -16.34 5.18
C VAL A 110 -2.53 -16.61 5.20
N ASP A 111 -2.10 -17.73 5.78
CA ASP A 111 -0.68 -18.12 5.83
C ASP A 111 -0.10 -18.32 4.44
N ARG A 112 -0.83 -19.01 3.56
CA ARG A 112 -0.42 -19.19 2.17
C ARG A 112 -0.39 -17.88 1.40
N LEU A 113 -1.34 -16.97 1.66
CA LEU A 113 -1.35 -15.64 1.06
C LEU A 113 -0.11 -14.85 1.46
N LEU A 114 0.21 -14.82 2.75
CA LEU A 114 1.38 -14.11 3.29
C LEU A 114 2.68 -14.72 2.79
N ALA A 115 2.80 -16.05 2.81
CA ALA A 115 3.97 -16.74 2.25
C ALA A 115 4.16 -16.43 0.76
N GLY A 116 3.04 -16.29 0.01
CA GLY A 116 3.05 -15.90 -1.41
C GLY A 116 3.60 -14.49 -1.67
N THR A 117 3.73 -13.64 -0.65
CA THR A 117 4.34 -12.30 -0.77
C THR A 117 5.87 -12.33 -0.82
N GLY A 118 6.49 -13.49 -0.60
CA GLY A 118 7.95 -13.64 -0.48
C GLY A 118 8.49 -13.29 0.91
N SER A 119 7.62 -12.91 1.86
CA SER A 119 8.00 -12.55 3.24
C SER A 119 8.01 -13.74 4.16
N VAL A 120 8.86 -13.67 5.20
CA VAL A 120 8.93 -14.64 6.30
C VAL A 120 8.51 -13.92 7.58
N LEU A 121 7.31 -14.20 8.06
CA LEU A 121 6.73 -13.55 9.23
C LEU A 121 6.75 -14.48 10.45
N SER A 122 6.77 -13.90 11.63
CA SER A 122 6.57 -14.64 12.87
C SER A 122 5.13 -15.15 13.00
N PRO A 123 4.86 -16.23 13.77
CA PRO A 123 3.48 -16.67 14.03
C PRO A 123 2.61 -15.59 14.67
N ASP A 124 3.19 -14.72 15.48
CA ASP A 124 2.48 -13.62 16.15
C ASP A 124 2.02 -12.58 15.11
N ASP A 125 2.90 -12.19 14.17
CA ASP A 125 2.55 -11.28 13.08
C ASP A 125 1.45 -11.86 12.20
N VAL A 126 1.57 -13.14 11.81
CA VAL A 126 0.53 -13.85 11.04
C VAL A 126 -0.81 -13.84 11.76
N SER A 127 -0.82 -13.91 13.11
CA SER A 127 -2.05 -13.90 13.90
C SER A 127 -2.86 -12.60 13.74
N TRP A 128 -2.17 -11.44 13.61
CA TRP A 128 -2.81 -10.15 13.35
C TRP A 128 -3.47 -10.10 11.97
N TYR A 129 -2.80 -10.62 10.95
CA TYR A 129 -3.38 -10.73 9.61
C TYR A 129 -4.61 -11.63 9.59
N ARG A 130 -4.57 -12.77 10.29
CA ARG A 130 -5.74 -13.65 10.42
C ARG A 130 -6.90 -12.93 11.11
N ARG A 131 -6.63 -12.13 12.13
CA ARG A 131 -7.65 -11.34 12.82
C ARG A 131 -8.32 -10.34 11.86
N LEU A 132 -7.53 -9.54 11.13
CA LEU A 132 -8.05 -8.57 10.16
C LEU A 132 -8.79 -9.26 9.00
N ALA A 133 -8.22 -10.31 8.43
CA ALA A 133 -8.85 -11.09 7.35
C ALA A 133 -10.11 -11.84 7.82
N SER A 134 -10.34 -11.97 9.12
CA SER A 134 -11.55 -12.56 9.71
C SER A 134 -12.65 -11.54 9.98
N ASP A 135 -12.40 -10.26 9.74
CA ASP A 135 -13.40 -9.19 9.88
C ASP A 135 -14.00 -8.85 8.52
N ALA A 136 -15.28 -9.18 8.33
CA ALA A 136 -15.94 -9.01 7.03
C ALA A 136 -16.02 -7.53 6.57
N PRO A 137 -16.30 -6.55 7.43
CA PRO A 137 -16.19 -5.13 7.06
C PRO A 137 -14.81 -4.72 6.54
N HIS A 138 -13.73 -5.15 7.22
CA HIS A 138 -12.37 -4.89 6.76
C HIS A 138 -12.09 -5.54 5.39
N VAL A 139 -12.47 -6.81 5.22
CA VAL A 139 -12.32 -7.52 3.95
C VAL A 139 -13.09 -6.82 2.82
N GLN A 140 -14.31 -6.35 3.10
CA GLN A 140 -15.09 -5.59 2.12
C GLN A 140 -14.38 -4.29 1.73
N ALA A 141 -13.85 -3.53 2.68
CA ALA A 141 -13.13 -2.30 2.39
C ALA A 141 -11.86 -2.53 1.55
N VAL A 142 -11.13 -3.62 1.81
CA VAL A 142 -9.98 -4.03 0.97
C VAL A 142 -10.42 -4.35 -0.45
N MET A 143 -11.52 -5.11 -0.62
CA MET A 143 -12.07 -5.42 -1.94
C MET A 143 -12.51 -4.15 -2.67
N ASP A 144 -13.25 -3.27 -1.98
CA ASP A 144 -13.70 -1.98 -2.49
C ASP A 144 -12.52 -1.11 -2.95
N MET A 145 -11.45 -1.05 -2.17
CA MET A 145 -10.23 -0.34 -2.52
C MET A 145 -9.60 -0.92 -3.79
N MET A 146 -9.40 -2.22 -3.86
CA MET A 146 -8.80 -2.89 -5.01
C MET A 146 -9.64 -2.69 -6.29
N ALA A 147 -10.95 -2.69 -6.18
CA ALA A 147 -11.86 -2.49 -7.31
C ALA A 147 -11.87 -1.05 -7.84
N ARG A 148 -11.58 -0.05 -6.98
CA ARG A 148 -11.70 1.38 -7.32
C ARG A 148 -10.37 2.09 -7.55
N TRP A 149 -9.25 1.40 -7.40
CA TRP A 149 -7.95 2.01 -7.64
C TRP A 149 -7.56 1.95 -9.10
N ASP A 150 -7.47 3.12 -9.72
CA ASP A 150 -6.95 3.31 -11.07
C ASP A 150 -5.44 3.56 -11.02
N LEU A 151 -4.66 2.49 -10.95
CA LEU A 151 -3.20 2.58 -10.99
C LEU A 151 -2.67 3.00 -12.37
N ALA A 152 -3.43 2.75 -13.45
CA ALA A 152 -3.02 3.17 -14.79
C ALA A 152 -3.11 4.69 -14.95
N GLY A 153 -4.23 5.29 -14.54
CA GLY A 153 -4.38 6.75 -14.50
C GLY A 153 -3.43 7.39 -13.50
N PHE A 154 -3.20 6.75 -12.34
CA PHE A 154 -2.24 7.26 -11.35
C PHE A 154 -0.81 7.27 -11.90
N ALA A 155 -0.37 6.23 -12.61
CA ALA A 155 0.96 6.17 -13.22
C ALA A 155 1.23 7.32 -14.19
N GLN A 156 0.21 7.83 -14.88
CA GLN A 156 0.33 9.00 -15.77
C GLN A 156 0.63 10.31 -15.02
N LEU A 157 0.35 10.35 -13.72
CA LEU A 157 0.61 11.53 -12.87
C LEU A 157 2.03 11.51 -12.28
N LEU A 158 2.70 10.37 -12.20
CA LEU A 158 4.03 10.24 -11.59
C LEU A 158 5.07 11.21 -12.18
N PRO A 159 5.12 11.46 -13.51
CA PRO A 159 6.05 12.44 -14.07
C PRO A 159 5.86 13.88 -13.57
N SER A 160 4.71 14.21 -12.97
CA SER A 160 4.46 15.53 -12.40
C SER A 160 4.82 15.64 -10.92
N PHE A 161 5.17 14.55 -10.26
CA PHE A 161 5.62 14.55 -8.86
C PHE A 161 7.00 15.22 -8.76
N ARG A 162 7.14 16.23 -7.89
CA ARG A 162 8.34 17.07 -7.81
C ARG A 162 9.11 16.94 -6.50
N ALA A 163 8.48 16.45 -5.44
CA ALA A 163 9.20 16.23 -4.19
C ALA A 163 10.21 15.08 -4.34
N PRO A 164 11.30 15.09 -3.60
CA PRO A 164 12.21 13.98 -3.49
C PRO A 164 11.49 12.70 -3.07
N ILE A 165 11.91 11.56 -3.62
CA ILE A 165 11.34 10.26 -3.26
C ILE A 165 12.41 9.18 -3.21
N ASP A 166 12.45 8.44 -2.10
CA ASP A 166 13.25 7.22 -1.97
C ASP A 166 12.37 5.98 -2.16
N LEU A 167 12.76 5.15 -3.10
CA LEU A 167 12.08 3.90 -3.43
C LEU A 167 12.89 2.73 -2.83
N LEU A 168 12.41 2.19 -1.73
CA LEU A 168 12.99 1.01 -1.09
C LEU A 168 12.30 -0.24 -1.65
N ALA A 169 13.06 -1.09 -2.33
CA ALA A 169 12.56 -2.27 -3.01
C ALA A 169 13.12 -3.55 -2.39
N ALA A 170 12.29 -4.41 -1.85
CA ALA A 170 12.72 -5.70 -1.32
C ALA A 170 13.00 -6.71 -2.44
N SER A 171 14.12 -7.42 -2.35
CA SER A 171 14.61 -8.27 -3.46
C SER A 171 13.80 -9.55 -3.66
N ARG A 172 13.10 -10.03 -2.63
CA ARG A 172 12.23 -11.21 -2.68
C ARG A 172 10.74 -10.85 -2.76
N ASP A 173 10.39 -9.57 -2.94
CA ASP A 173 9.01 -9.15 -3.08
C ASP A 173 8.36 -9.82 -4.31
N ALA A 174 7.41 -10.71 -4.06
CA ALA A 174 6.64 -11.40 -5.09
C ALA A 174 5.31 -10.69 -5.43
N THR A 175 4.92 -9.67 -4.65
CA THR A 175 3.72 -8.86 -4.85
C THR A 175 4.00 -7.66 -5.76
N VAL A 176 5.04 -6.88 -5.40
CA VAL A 176 5.54 -5.75 -6.19
C VAL A 176 7.03 -5.97 -6.46
N PRO A 177 7.37 -6.72 -7.50
CA PRO A 177 8.77 -7.05 -7.81
C PRO A 177 9.65 -5.80 -7.92
N ALA A 178 10.91 -5.90 -7.50
CA ALA A 178 11.87 -4.80 -7.56
C ALA A 178 12.06 -4.21 -8.98
N SER A 179 11.76 -4.98 -10.02
CA SER A 179 11.69 -4.49 -11.40
C SER A 179 10.59 -3.43 -11.60
N GLU A 180 9.45 -3.58 -10.95
CA GLU A 180 8.34 -2.62 -11.04
C GLU A 180 8.70 -1.31 -10.32
N ILE A 181 9.40 -1.41 -9.18
CA ILE A 181 9.91 -0.23 -8.48
C ILE A 181 10.92 0.53 -9.35
N LYS A 182 11.82 -0.19 -10.04
CA LYS A 182 12.75 0.42 -11.01
C LYS A 182 12.02 1.08 -12.18
N ARG A 183 10.94 0.47 -12.67
CA ARG A 183 10.10 1.08 -13.73
C ARG A 183 9.41 2.36 -13.21
N ALA A 184 8.89 2.35 -11.99
CA ALA A 184 8.30 3.54 -11.39
C ALA A 184 9.32 4.68 -11.24
N ALA A 185 10.58 4.34 -10.87
CA ALA A 185 11.67 5.31 -10.79
C ALA A 185 11.92 6.06 -12.10
N LEU A 186 11.74 5.41 -13.25
CA LEU A 186 11.91 6.05 -14.57
C LEU A 186 10.83 7.13 -14.83
N LEU A 187 9.72 7.08 -14.14
CA LEU A 187 8.62 8.05 -14.24
C LEU A 187 8.70 9.17 -13.22
N LEU A 188 9.53 9.02 -12.19
CA LEU A 188 9.65 9.95 -11.07
C LEU A 188 10.95 10.75 -11.17
N PRO A 189 10.90 12.07 -11.48
CA PRO A 189 12.10 12.88 -11.78
C PRO A 189 13.12 12.96 -10.63
N GLN A 190 12.66 12.83 -9.38
CA GLN A 190 13.48 12.97 -8.16
C GLN A 190 13.65 11.63 -7.41
N ALA A 191 13.47 10.51 -8.12
CA ALA A 191 13.53 9.20 -7.48
C ALA A 191 14.96 8.71 -7.25
N ARG A 192 15.21 8.17 -6.06
CA ARG A 192 16.35 7.35 -5.73
C ARG A 192 15.86 5.95 -5.40
N CYS A 193 16.63 4.93 -5.78
CA CYS A 193 16.26 3.53 -5.53
C CYS A 193 17.30 2.85 -4.66
N GLN A 194 16.85 2.15 -3.63
CA GLN A 194 17.65 1.26 -2.81
C GLN A 194 17.03 -0.14 -2.80
N VAL A 195 17.86 -1.18 -2.88
CA VAL A 195 17.38 -2.56 -2.81
C VAL A 195 17.65 -3.12 -1.41
N LEU A 196 16.58 -3.53 -0.72
CA LEU A 196 16.64 -4.26 0.53
C LEU A 196 16.81 -5.76 0.20
N ARG A 197 18.00 -6.29 0.50
CA ARG A 197 18.34 -7.67 0.15
C ARG A 197 17.65 -8.66 1.07
N ASP A 198 17.27 -9.80 0.49
CA ASP A 198 16.73 -10.98 1.19
C ASP A 198 15.45 -10.72 2.01
N LEU A 199 14.66 -9.71 1.63
CA LEU A 199 13.38 -9.36 2.23
C LEU A 199 12.25 -9.47 1.21
N GLY A 200 11.05 -9.81 1.70
CA GLY A 200 9.81 -9.90 0.93
C GLY A 200 8.99 -8.62 0.94
N HIS A 201 7.72 -8.71 0.53
CA HIS A 201 6.81 -7.56 0.43
C HIS A 201 6.62 -6.84 1.78
N LEU A 202 6.52 -7.61 2.86
CA LEU A 202 6.32 -7.12 4.23
C LEU A 202 7.68 -6.90 4.95
N ALA A 203 8.64 -6.33 4.24
CA ALA A 203 10.03 -6.15 4.72
C ALA A 203 10.11 -5.45 6.08
N HIS A 204 9.21 -4.50 6.36
CA HIS A 204 9.18 -3.74 7.62
C HIS A 204 8.70 -4.56 8.83
N GLU A 205 8.00 -5.66 8.59
CA GLU A 205 7.60 -6.63 9.61
C GLU A 205 8.63 -7.76 9.72
N GLU A 206 9.16 -8.21 8.57
CA GLU A 206 10.18 -9.25 8.48
C GLU A 206 11.51 -8.84 9.12
N ALA A 207 11.94 -7.58 8.92
CA ALA A 207 13.22 -7.05 9.44
C ALA A 207 13.08 -5.56 9.82
N PRO A 208 12.32 -5.25 10.91
CA PRO A 208 11.98 -3.87 11.25
C PRO A 208 13.21 -2.98 11.49
N GLN A 209 14.26 -3.50 12.12
CA GLN A 209 15.49 -2.76 12.39
C GLN A 209 16.23 -2.38 11.10
N THR A 210 16.30 -3.30 10.15
CA THR A 210 16.96 -3.07 8.85
C THR A 210 16.20 -2.01 8.05
N VAL A 211 14.86 -2.11 8.01
CA VAL A 211 14.03 -1.15 7.30
C VAL A 211 14.06 0.21 7.98
N ALA A 212 14.00 0.26 9.32
CA ALA A 212 14.13 1.52 10.06
C ALA A 212 15.47 2.21 9.79
N ALA A 213 16.59 1.46 9.75
CA ALA A 213 17.90 2.01 9.41
C ALA A 213 17.91 2.62 8.00
N SER A 214 17.34 1.94 7.01
CA SER A 214 17.24 2.45 5.63
C SER A 214 16.36 3.70 5.54
N ILE A 215 15.26 3.76 6.31
CA ILE A 215 14.41 4.96 6.40
C ILE A 215 15.19 6.12 7.00
N LEU A 216 15.91 5.90 8.10
CA LEU A 216 16.74 6.94 8.75
C LEU A 216 17.87 7.42 7.84
N GLU A 217 18.50 6.52 7.09
CA GLU A 217 19.49 6.88 6.07
C GLU A 217 18.89 7.79 4.99
N SER A 218 17.69 7.47 4.50
CA SER A 218 16.95 8.30 3.56
C SER A 218 16.66 9.69 4.13
N LEU A 219 16.21 9.78 5.38
CA LEU A 219 15.91 11.06 6.04
C LEU A 219 17.12 11.96 6.19
N ASN A 220 18.32 11.41 6.42
CA ASN A 220 19.56 12.18 6.57
C ASN A 220 20.09 12.78 5.24
N GLN A 221 19.44 12.49 4.12
CA GLN A 221 19.85 12.98 2.80
C GLN A 221 19.03 14.22 2.34
N TYR A 222 18.09 14.67 3.16
CA TYR A 222 17.26 15.86 2.99
C TYR A 222 17.54 16.87 4.09
#